data_fde303ed35b59c0a62244be717a57a5f
#
_entry.id   fde303ed35b59c0a62244be717a57a5f
#
_cell.length_a   1.000
_cell.length_b   1.000
_cell.length_c   1.000
_cell.angle_alpha   90.00
_cell.angle_beta   90.00
_cell.angle_gamma   90.00
#
_symmetry.space_group_name_H-M   'P 1'
#
loop_
_entity.id
_entity.type
_entity.pdbx_description
1 polymer ?
#
loop_
_entity_poly.entity_id
_entity_poly.type
_entity_poly.pdbx_seq_one_letter_code
_entity_poly.pdbx_strand_id
1 'polypeptide(L)'
;VLTIAACRPAPPPAPPLDLTAYRASIDAWRAHRLDAVNGEEGWTTLAGLFWLEAGNNRAGSDPGNAIHLPAGKAPGFAGTFVLADDRVRFDAAPHSGITENGRAVTSIPVRADDDSVPTILALGSLSIRVIHRGARFAVRVKDKMHPARTGFSGLHYFPLDTAWRLHARFEPYPAGRTIRIVNILNMVEDTPTPGAVQFTVGGRAYRLDAVTERGTTDYFIMFKDSTNADSTYGAGRYLYISPADSSGRVIIDFNRSYNPPCAFTTFATCPLPPPQNHLPLGVRAGELGYREPGLPGGP
;
A
#
# COMPACT_ATOMS: atom_id res chain seq x y z
N VAL A 1 36.55 -0.95 -44.81
CA VAL A 1 35.90 0.21 -44.21
C VAL A 1 36.08 0.02 -42.72
N LEU A 2 37.02 0.77 -42.07
CA LEU A 2 37.21 0.77 -40.61
C LEU A 2 36.10 1.67 -40.00
N THR A 3 35.18 1.08 -39.24
CA THR A 3 34.25 1.79 -38.39
C THR A 3 34.93 2.23 -37.12
N ILE A 4 35.23 3.53 -37.01
CA ILE A 4 35.72 4.13 -35.76
C ILE A 4 34.54 4.21 -34.78
N ALA A 5 34.56 3.37 -33.76
CA ALA A 5 33.67 3.50 -32.63
C ALA A 5 33.99 4.79 -31.87
N ALA A 6 33.18 5.81 -32.02
CA ALA A 6 33.30 7.05 -31.23
C ALA A 6 32.98 6.73 -29.74
N CYS A 7 33.99 6.77 -28.89
CA CYS A 7 33.78 6.74 -27.43
C CYS A 7 32.94 7.95 -27.02
N ARG A 8 31.71 7.72 -26.63
CA ARG A 8 30.90 8.75 -25.93
C ARG A 8 31.61 9.14 -24.65
N PRO A 9 31.85 10.45 -24.41
CA PRO A 9 32.40 10.90 -23.14
C PRO A 9 31.51 10.45 -21.98
N ALA A 10 32.15 10.04 -20.88
CA ALA A 10 31.40 9.67 -19.66
C ALA A 10 30.61 10.92 -19.19
N PRO A 11 29.34 10.70 -18.76
CA PRO A 11 28.54 11.80 -18.25
C PRO A 11 29.24 12.44 -17.03
N PRO A 12 29.06 13.74 -16.80
CA PRO A 12 29.68 14.42 -15.66
C PRO A 12 29.20 13.75 -14.34
N PRO A 13 30.04 13.74 -13.29
CA PRO A 13 29.66 13.21 -11.99
C PRO A 13 28.43 13.97 -11.47
N ALA A 14 27.51 13.25 -10.82
CA ALA A 14 26.35 13.86 -10.19
C ALA A 14 26.81 14.89 -9.13
N PRO A 15 26.11 16.04 -8.97
CA PRO A 15 26.46 17.02 -7.95
C PRO A 15 26.39 16.36 -6.55
N PRO A 16 27.21 16.86 -5.60
CA PRO A 16 27.17 16.39 -4.21
C PRO A 16 25.76 16.50 -3.63
N LEU A 17 25.37 15.54 -2.79
CA LEU A 17 24.07 15.55 -2.12
C LEU A 17 24.02 16.73 -1.13
N ASP A 18 23.04 17.63 -1.32
CA ASP A 18 22.70 18.63 -0.30
C ASP A 18 22.03 17.92 0.87
N LEU A 19 22.76 17.74 1.95
CA LEU A 19 22.31 17.03 3.15
C LEU A 19 21.16 17.75 3.86
N THR A 20 21.12 19.08 3.81
CA THR A 20 20.04 19.87 4.45
C THR A 20 18.73 19.67 3.69
N ALA A 21 18.75 19.87 2.39
CA ALA A 21 17.58 19.64 1.54
C ALA A 21 17.13 18.18 1.58
N TYR A 22 18.07 17.22 1.61
CA TYR A 22 17.75 15.82 1.71
C TYR A 22 17.04 15.48 3.03
N ARG A 23 17.56 15.94 4.18
CA ARG A 23 16.91 15.76 5.50
C ARG A 23 15.50 16.32 5.51
N ALA A 24 15.32 17.56 5.04
CA ALA A 24 14.01 18.18 4.93
C ALA A 24 13.03 17.35 4.06
N SER A 25 13.53 16.75 2.97
CA SER A 25 12.72 15.89 2.11
C SER A 25 12.28 14.58 2.79
N ILE A 26 13.13 14.01 3.64
CA ILE A 26 12.80 12.81 4.44
C ILE A 26 11.79 13.17 5.52
N ASP A 27 11.93 14.31 6.19
CA ASP A 27 10.99 14.74 7.23
C ASP A 27 9.60 15.03 6.64
N ALA A 28 9.52 15.67 5.49
CA ALA A 28 8.28 15.88 4.74
C ALA A 28 7.64 14.54 4.33
N TRP A 29 8.44 13.60 3.83
CA TRP A 29 7.96 12.26 3.48
C TRP A 29 7.43 11.51 4.71
N ARG A 30 8.11 11.59 5.86
CA ARG A 30 7.67 10.98 7.13
C ARG A 30 6.36 11.57 7.63
N ALA A 31 6.17 12.88 7.51
CA ALA A 31 4.91 13.54 7.87
C ALA A 31 3.75 13.07 6.99
N HIS A 32 3.95 13.01 5.67
CA HIS A 32 2.96 12.46 4.75
C HIS A 32 2.68 10.98 5.05
N ARG A 33 3.72 10.20 5.37
CA ARG A 33 3.58 8.80 5.74
C ARG A 33 2.76 8.60 7.01
N LEU A 34 2.97 9.44 8.02
CA LEU A 34 2.19 9.43 9.26
C LEU A 34 0.70 9.70 8.98
N ASP A 35 0.38 10.65 8.12
CA ASP A 35 -1.00 10.94 7.72
C ASP A 35 -1.63 9.75 6.95
N ALA A 36 -0.89 9.13 6.03
CA ALA A 36 -1.35 7.94 5.30
C ALA A 36 -1.64 6.75 6.23
N VAL A 37 -0.95 6.63 7.36
CA VAL A 37 -1.18 5.57 8.36
C VAL A 37 -2.26 5.95 9.34
N ASN A 38 -2.20 7.15 9.94
CA ASN A 38 -3.04 7.55 11.09
C ASN A 38 -3.90 8.79 10.87
N GLY A 39 -3.98 9.30 9.64
CA GLY A 39 -4.96 10.32 9.26
C GLY A 39 -6.40 9.81 9.35
N GLU A 40 -7.38 10.68 9.10
CA GLU A 40 -8.82 10.31 9.16
C GLU A 40 -9.22 9.18 8.19
N GLU A 41 -8.47 9.01 7.10
CA GLU A 41 -8.63 7.96 6.11
C GLU A 41 -7.45 6.97 6.11
N GLY A 42 -6.61 7.02 7.15
CA GLY A 42 -5.40 6.20 7.30
C GLY A 42 -5.70 4.72 7.55
N TRP A 43 -4.64 3.91 7.55
CA TRP A 43 -4.75 2.46 7.70
C TRP A 43 -5.21 2.01 9.09
N THR A 44 -4.92 2.79 10.14
CA THR A 44 -5.36 2.52 11.51
C THR A 44 -6.87 2.72 11.73
N THR A 45 -7.57 3.32 10.76
CA THR A 45 -9.03 3.47 10.79
C THR A 45 -9.79 2.23 10.34
N LEU A 46 -9.11 1.22 9.76
CA LEU A 46 -9.78 0.04 9.24
C LEU A 46 -10.44 -0.76 10.34
N ALA A 47 -11.76 -0.90 10.24
CA ALA A 47 -12.65 -1.57 11.19
C ALA A 47 -13.26 -2.88 10.65
N GLY A 48 -13.07 -3.19 9.35
CA GLY A 48 -13.59 -4.42 8.76
C GLY A 48 -13.30 -4.56 7.29
N LEU A 49 -13.26 -5.83 6.85
CA LEU A 49 -13.19 -6.24 5.46
C LEU A 49 -14.08 -7.46 5.27
N PHE A 50 -15.12 -7.36 4.41
CA PHE A 50 -16.15 -8.37 4.23
C PHE A 50 -16.28 -8.68 2.75
N TRP A 51 -15.95 -9.91 2.35
CA TRP A 51 -16.11 -10.36 0.97
C TRP A 51 -17.59 -10.52 0.62
N LEU A 52 -17.99 -9.98 -0.54
CA LEU A 52 -19.35 -10.10 -1.04
C LEU A 52 -19.58 -11.46 -1.70
N GLU A 53 -20.69 -12.06 -1.37
CA GLU A 53 -21.25 -13.21 -2.08
C GLU A 53 -22.26 -12.73 -3.14
N ALA A 54 -22.48 -13.52 -4.20
CA ALA A 54 -23.50 -13.21 -5.20
C ALA A 54 -24.89 -13.06 -4.56
N GLY A 55 -25.64 -12.06 -4.95
CA GLY A 55 -26.93 -11.71 -4.37
C GLY A 55 -26.83 -10.74 -3.20
N ASN A 56 -27.61 -10.95 -2.16
CA ASN A 56 -27.85 -10.00 -1.07
C ASN A 56 -26.88 -10.20 0.10
N ASN A 57 -26.11 -9.15 0.43
CA ASN A 57 -25.21 -9.09 1.58
C ASN A 57 -25.71 -8.01 2.53
N ARG A 58 -26.40 -8.42 3.60
CA ARG A 58 -26.95 -7.50 4.61
C ARG A 58 -25.83 -6.83 5.41
N ALA A 59 -25.98 -5.53 5.70
CA ALA A 59 -25.05 -4.73 6.46
C ALA A 59 -25.73 -4.06 7.66
N GLY A 60 -25.03 -4.00 8.78
CA GLY A 60 -25.50 -3.38 10.02
C GLY A 60 -24.76 -3.90 11.24
N SER A 61 -25.12 -3.43 12.43
CA SER A 61 -24.44 -3.84 13.67
C SER A 61 -25.00 -5.15 14.27
N ASP A 62 -26.13 -5.68 13.80
CA ASP A 62 -26.65 -6.96 14.29
C ASP A 62 -25.74 -8.13 13.84
N PRO A 63 -25.50 -9.13 14.72
CA PRO A 63 -24.64 -10.27 14.42
C PRO A 63 -25.06 -11.12 13.21
N GLY A 64 -26.33 -11.06 12.83
CA GLY A 64 -26.88 -11.80 11.68
C GLY A 64 -26.58 -11.19 10.31
N ASN A 65 -25.94 -10.02 10.25
CA ASN A 65 -25.52 -9.41 8.99
C ASN A 65 -24.23 -10.05 8.47
N ALA A 66 -24.10 -10.15 7.14
CA ALA A 66 -22.85 -10.57 6.50
C ALA A 66 -21.75 -9.51 6.61
N ILE A 67 -22.15 -8.24 6.64
CA ILE A 67 -21.26 -7.08 6.77
C ILE A 67 -21.50 -6.45 8.13
N HIS A 68 -20.61 -6.75 9.08
CA HIS A 68 -20.74 -6.28 10.45
C HIS A 68 -20.18 -4.87 10.60
N LEU A 69 -21.06 -3.90 10.81
CA LEU A 69 -20.69 -2.54 11.14
C LEU A 69 -20.45 -2.42 12.66
N PRO A 70 -19.53 -1.54 13.10
CA PRO A 70 -19.22 -1.38 14.52
C PRO A 70 -20.45 -1.09 15.38
N ALA A 71 -20.60 -1.83 16.47
CA ALA A 71 -21.71 -1.67 17.42
C ALA A 71 -21.74 -0.26 18.00
N GLY A 72 -22.94 0.30 18.15
CA GLY A 72 -23.14 1.67 18.63
C GLY A 72 -22.85 2.76 17.61
N LYS A 73 -22.37 2.42 16.40
CA LYS A 73 -22.07 3.37 15.31
C LYS A 73 -22.93 3.17 14.07
N ALA A 74 -23.70 2.09 14.04
CA ALA A 74 -24.64 1.77 12.96
C ALA A 74 -25.93 1.18 13.54
N PRO A 75 -27.09 1.30 12.83
CA PRO A 75 -28.29 0.57 13.19
C PRO A 75 -28.09 -0.94 13.03
N GLY A 76 -28.93 -1.74 13.70
CA GLY A 76 -28.90 -3.20 13.59
C GLY A 76 -28.92 -3.69 12.14
N PHE A 77 -29.78 -3.06 11.33
CA PHE A 77 -29.80 -3.21 9.87
C PHE A 77 -29.69 -1.85 9.19
N ALA A 78 -28.61 -1.64 8.45
CA ALA A 78 -28.30 -0.39 7.75
C ALA A 78 -28.65 -0.43 6.25
N GLY A 79 -28.70 -1.63 5.66
CA GLY A 79 -29.00 -1.82 4.25
C GLY A 79 -28.43 -3.12 3.68
N THR A 80 -28.45 -3.25 2.36
CA THR A 80 -28.00 -4.45 1.65
C THR A 80 -27.08 -4.06 0.48
N PHE A 81 -25.90 -4.66 0.42
CA PHE A 81 -25.07 -4.68 -0.78
C PHE A 81 -25.51 -5.84 -1.66
N VAL A 82 -25.92 -5.55 -2.88
CA VAL A 82 -26.35 -6.54 -3.87
C VAL A 82 -25.27 -6.70 -4.91
N LEU A 83 -24.65 -7.88 -5.00
CA LEU A 83 -23.69 -8.23 -6.03
C LEU A 83 -24.39 -9.06 -7.12
N ALA A 84 -24.47 -8.51 -8.32
CA ALA A 84 -25.02 -9.19 -9.50
C ALA A 84 -24.27 -8.72 -10.76
N ASP A 85 -23.97 -9.64 -11.66
CA ASP A 85 -23.32 -9.36 -12.95
C ASP A 85 -22.06 -8.49 -12.81
N ASP A 86 -21.18 -8.82 -11.85
CA ASP A 86 -19.96 -8.08 -11.50
C ASP A 86 -20.19 -6.59 -11.18
N ARG A 87 -21.38 -6.28 -10.68
CA ARG A 87 -21.77 -4.93 -10.25
C ARG A 87 -22.30 -4.95 -8.84
N VAL A 88 -21.98 -3.90 -8.11
CA VAL A 88 -22.46 -3.74 -6.73
C VAL A 88 -23.45 -2.59 -6.69
N ARG A 89 -24.60 -2.82 -6.05
CA ARG A 89 -25.58 -1.81 -5.69
C ARG A 89 -25.74 -1.81 -4.17
N PHE A 90 -25.99 -0.66 -3.59
CA PHE A 90 -26.37 -0.55 -2.18
C PHE A 90 -27.79 -0.03 -2.05
N ASP A 91 -28.63 -0.81 -1.35
CA ASP A 91 -30.00 -0.47 -1.00
C ASP A 91 -30.05 -0.16 0.50
N ALA A 92 -30.23 1.11 0.85
CA ALA A 92 -30.24 1.57 2.22
C ALA A 92 -31.54 1.18 2.93
N ALA A 93 -31.47 0.77 4.19
CA ALA A 93 -32.66 0.63 5.03
C ALA A 93 -33.30 2.01 5.31
N PRO A 94 -34.62 2.08 5.48
CA PRO A 94 -35.29 3.30 5.91
C PRO A 94 -34.65 3.85 7.18
N HIS A 95 -34.39 5.16 7.19
CA HIS A 95 -33.80 5.86 8.34
C HIS A 95 -32.42 5.36 8.78
N SER A 96 -31.67 4.69 7.91
CA SER A 96 -30.32 4.16 8.21
C SER A 96 -29.29 5.28 8.49
N GLY A 97 -29.53 6.49 8.01
CA GLY A 97 -28.61 7.62 8.13
C GLY A 97 -27.43 7.56 7.15
N ILE A 98 -27.39 6.58 6.25
CA ILE A 98 -26.30 6.44 5.26
C ILE A 98 -26.42 7.53 4.21
N THR A 99 -25.27 8.16 3.90
CA THR A 99 -25.17 9.23 2.91
C THR A 99 -24.06 8.94 1.90
N GLU A 100 -24.19 9.50 0.69
CA GLU A 100 -23.12 9.69 -0.27
C GLU A 100 -22.96 11.19 -0.55
N ASN A 101 -21.75 11.72 -0.39
CA ASN A 101 -21.48 13.16 -0.56
C ASN A 101 -22.47 14.06 0.26
N GLY A 102 -22.84 13.63 1.47
CA GLY A 102 -23.77 14.32 2.37
C GLY A 102 -25.25 14.20 2.00
N ARG A 103 -25.61 13.46 0.94
CA ARG A 103 -27.00 13.22 0.52
C ARG A 103 -27.46 11.85 0.99
N ALA A 104 -28.67 11.76 1.55
CA ALA A 104 -29.26 10.50 1.96
C ALA A 104 -29.39 9.52 0.78
N VAL A 105 -28.99 8.30 1.01
CA VAL A 105 -29.06 7.22 0.00
C VAL A 105 -30.31 6.39 0.23
N THR A 106 -30.99 6.03 -0.88
CA THR A 106 -32.04 5.00 -0.89
C THR A 106 -31.59 3.75 -1.64
N SER A 107 -31.15 3.93 -2.89
CA SER A 107 -30.57 2.87 -3.73
C SER A 107 -29.61 3.51 -4.73
N ILE A 108 -28.36 3.06 -4.74
CA ILE A 108 -27.34 3.58 -5.67
C ILE A 108 -26.43 2.46 -6.20
N PRO A 109 -25.94 2.56 -7.43
CA PRO A 109 -24.80 1.77 -7.88
C PRO A 109 -23.55 2.18 -7.08
N VAL A 110 -22.76 1.18 -6.67
CA VAL A 110 -21.51 1.41 -5.91
C VAL A 110 -20.32 1.09 -6.81
N ARG A 111 -19.51 2.10 -7.08
CA ARG A 111 -18.24 1.95 -7.81
C ARG A 111 -17.14 1.55 -6.84
N ALA A 112 -16.38 0.52 -7.20
CA ALA A 112 -15.27 0.01 -6.40
C ALA A 112 -14.04 0.93 -6.45
N ASP A 113 -13.03 0.62 -5.66
CA ASP A 113 -11.80 1.43 -5.50
C ASP A 113 -10.90 1.44 -6.74
N ASP A 114 -11.16 0.59 -7.72
CA ASP A 114 -10.50 0.57 -9.03
C ASP A 114 -11.21 1.40 -10.11
N ASP A 115 -12.35 2.02 -9.80
CA ASP A 115 -12.98 3.03 -10.65
C ASP A 115 -12.26 4.38 -10.54
N SER A 116 -12.42 5.25 -11.54
CA SER A 116 -11.86 6.61 -11.54
C SER A 116 -12.44 7.49 -10.41
N VAL A 117 -13.69 7.26 -10.04
CA VAL A 117 -14.41 7.96 -8.96
C VAL A 117 -15.15 6.94 -8.10
N PRO A 118 -14.49 6.33 -7.11
CA PRO A 118 -15.09 5.36 -6.22
C PRO A 118 -16.25 5.93 -5.40
N THR A 119 -17.27 5.12 -5.12
CA THR A 119 -18.37 5.50 -4.23
C THR A 119 -17.94 5.37 -2.78
N ILE A 120 -18.19 6.42 -1.98
CA ILE A 120 -17.94 6.43 -0.55
C ILE A 120 -19.27 6.64 0.17
N LEU A 121 -19.69 5.62 0.92
CA LEU A 121 -20.84 5.73 1.82
C LEU A 121 -20.36 6.18 3.19
N ALA A 122 -21.07 7.12 3.81
CA ALA A 122 -20.75 7.65 5.13
C ALA A 122 -21.91 7.39 6.11
N LEU A 123 -21.54 7.05 7.35
CA LEU A 123 -22.48 6.88 8.47
C LEU A 123 -21.78 7.28 9.77
N GLY A 124 -22.06 8.49 10.27
CA GLY A 124 -21.36 9.02 11.45
C GLY A 124 -19.84 9.07 11.25
N SER A 125 -19.10 8.35 12.09
CA SER A 125 -17.64 8.21 11.96
C SER A 125 -17.19 7.16 10.93
N LEU A 126 -18.14 6.40 10.36
CA LEU A 126 -17.81 5.32 9.43
C LEU A 126 -17.73 5.82 8.00
N SER A 127 -16.74 5.31 7.26
CA SER A 127 -16.59 5.41 5.80
C SER A 127 -16.59 3.99 5.23
N ILE A 128 -17.50 3.72 4.29
CA ILE A 128 -17.73 2.38 3.74
C ILE A 128 -17.49 2.43 2.24
N ARG A 129 -16.63 1.54 1.73
CA ARG A 129 -16.23 1.47 0.32
C ARG A 129 -16.27 0.04 -0.16
N VAL A 130 -16.54 -0.15 -1.43
CA VAL A 130 -16.31 -1.43 -2.10
C VAL A 130 -14.89 -1.44 -2.66
N ILE A 131 -14.18 -2.53 -2.44
CA ILE A 131 -12.89 -2.81 -3.09
C ILE A 131 -13.03 -3.99 -4.04
N HIS A 132 -12.25 -3.96 -5.13
CA HIS A 132 -12.20 -5.03 -6.12
C HIS A 132 -10.79 -5.63 -6.16
N ARG A 133 -10.67 -6.95 -5.99
CA ARG A 133 -9.39 -7.67 -5.99
C ARG A 133 -9.52 -8.97 -6.77
N GLY A 134 -8.83 -9.06 -7.90
CA GLY A 134 -9.03 -10.16 -8.86
C GLY A 134 -10.47 -10.20 -9.35
N ALA A 135 -11.16 -11.30 -9.18
CA ALA A 135 -12.58 -11.47 -9.52
C ALA A 135 -13.52 -11.24 -8.32
N ARG A 136 -13.05 -10.68 -7.20
CA ARG A 136 -13.84 -10.59 -5.98
C ARG A 136 -14.05 -9.15 -5.53
N PHE A 137 -15.27 -8.88 -5.06
CA PHE A 137 -15.59 -7.61 -4.39
C PHE A 137 -15.66 -7.80 -2.87
N ALA A 138 -15.25 -6.77 -2.12
CA ALA A 138 -15.41 -6.75 -0.68
C ALA A 138 -15.85 -5.36 -0.20
N VAL A 139 -16.57 -5.30 0.91
CA VAL A 139 -16.86 -4.06 1.62
C VAL A 139 -15.76 -3.79 2.63
N ARG A 140 -15.09 -2.66 2.52
CA ARG A 140 -14.11 -2.15 3.46
C ARG A 140 -14.75 -1.07 4.31
N VAL A 141 -14.68 -1.24 5.62
CA VAL A 141 -15.19 -0.29 6.61
C VAL A 141 -14.02 0.40 7.30
N LYS A 142 -14.06 1.71 7.34
CA LYS A 142 -13.19 2.55 8.13
C LYS A 142 -13.99 3.25 9.22
N ASP A 143 -13.36 3.49 10.35
CA ASP A 143 -13.92 4.26 11.45
C ASP A 143 -12.89 5.29 11.94
N LYS A 144 -13.18 6.58 11.76
CA LYS A 144 -12.31 7.66 12.22
C LYS A 144 -12.04 7.64 13.72
N MET A 145 -12.90 6.96 14.49
CA MET A 145 -12.79 6.80 15.93
C MET A 145 -12.34 5.38 16.32
N HIS A 146 -11.66 4.66 15.40
CA HIS A 146 -11.17 3.32 15.69
C HIS A 146 -10.11 3.35 16.79
N PRO A 147 -10.13 2.41 17.77
CA PRO A 147 -9.15 2.36 18.86
C PRO A 147 -7.69 2.32 18.40
N ALA A 148 -7.37 1.57 17.33
CA ALA A 148 -6.03 1.54 16.76
C ALA A 148 -5.56 2.92 16.25
N ARG A 149 -6.49 3.79 15.80
CA ARG A 149 -6.16 5.16 15.41
C ARG A 149 -5.92 6.05 16.62
N THR A 150 -6.82 6.02 17.59
CA THR A 150 -6.75 6.89 18.77
C THR A 150 -5.64 6.51 19.74
N GLY A 151 -5.25 5.23 19.77
CA GLY A 151 -4.14 4.70 20.57
C GLY A 151 -2.81 4.57 19.81
N PHE A 152 -2.72 5.11 18.58
CA PHE A 152 -1.54 4.97 17.74
C PHE A 152 -0.29 5.61 18.36
N SER A 153 0.78 4.83 18.51
CA SER A 153 2.02 5.26 19.18
C SER A 153 3.03 5.97 18.27
N GLY A 154 2.69 6.15 17.00
CA GLY A 154 3.58 6.78 16.02
C GLY A 154 4.37 5.78 15.16
N LEU A 155 5.12 6.33 14.22
CA LEU A 155 6.03 5.58 13.35
C LEU A 155 7.47 5.78 13.83
N HIS A 156 8.23 4.70 13.88
CA HIS A 156 9.63 4.71 14.23
C HIS A 156 10.50 4.35 13.03
N TYR A 157 11.69 4.91 12.98
CA TYR A 157 12.61 4.78 11.85
C TYR A 157 14.02 4.46 12.33
N PHE A 158 14.78 3.78 11.50
CA PHE A 158 16.23 3.78 11.64
C PHE A 158 16.78 5.22 11.57
N PRO A 159 17.95 5.49 12.15
CA PRO A 159 18.67 6.73 11.89
C PRO A 159 18.85 6.95 10.40
N LEU A 160 18.72 8.22 9.96
CA LEU A 160 18.94 8.57 8.56
C LEU A 160 20.39 8.32 8.17
N ASP A 161 20.60 7.46 7.17
CA ASP A 161 21.91 7.11 6.66
C ASP A 161 21.94 7.27 5.14
N THR A 162 22.78 8.18 4.65
CA THR A 162 22.93 8.45 3.23
C THR A 162 23.57 7.30 2.45
N ALA A 163 24.24 6.37 3.14
CA ALA A 163 24.76 5.14 2.51
C ALA A 163 23.64 4.24 1.97
N TRP A 164 22.40 4.42 2.44
CA TRP A 164 21.24 3.71 1.94
C TRP A 164 20.44 4.48 0.86
N ARG A 165 20.95 5.61 0.41
CA ARG A 165 20.48 6.32 -0.78
C ARG A 165 21.45 6.05 -1.94
N LEU A 166 21.12 5.03 -2.73
CA LEU A 166 22.03 4.43 -3.69
C LEU A 166 21.74 4.91 -5.12
N HIS A 167 22.81 5.15 -5.87
CA HIS A 167 22.73 5.21 -7.33
C HIS A 167 22.57 3.79 -7.87
N ALA A 168 21.55 3.62 -8.68
CA ALA A 168 21.16 2.33 -9.23
C ALA A 168 20.93 2.44 -10.74
N ARG A 169 20.79 1.32 -11.40
CA ARG A 169 20.45 1.20 -12.81
C ARG A 169 19.14 0.46 -12.98
N PHE A 170 18.27 1.02 -13.78
CA PHE A 170 17.04 0.34 -14.19
C PHE A 170 17.32 -0.52 -15.42
N GLU A 171 16.91 -1.76 -15.36
CA GLU A 171 16.98 -2.75 -16.43
C GLU A 171 15.55 -3.01 -16.92
N PRO A 172 15.15 -2.45 -18.07
CA PRO A 172 13.80 -2.61 -18.57
C PRO A 172 13.55 -4.03 -19.02
N TYR A 173 12.34 -4.52 -18.82
CA TYR A 173 11.86 -5.77 -19.37
C TYR A 173 11.12 -5.55 -20.69
N PRO A 174 10.96 -6.62 -21.49
CA PRO A 174 10.08 -6.59 -22.65
C PRO A 174 8.66 -6.15 -22.26
N ALA A 175 8.01 -5.37 -23.14
CA ALA A 175 6.65 -4.92 -22.92
C ALA A 175 5.68 -6.11 -22.72
N GLY A 176 4.69 -5.93 -21.83
CA GLY A 176 3.70 -6.94 -21.51
C GLY A 176 4.18 -8.01 -20.50
N ARG A 177 5.40 -7.90 -19.98
CA ARG A 177 5.87 -8.83 -18.95
C ARG A 177 5.11 -8.61 -17.64
N THR A 178 4.73 -9.71 -16.99
CA THR A 178 4.13 -9.74 -15.65
C THR A 178 4.98 -10.57 -14.71
N ILE A 179 4.81 -10.35 -13.42
CA ILE A 179 5.30 -11.21 -12.35
C ILE A 179 4.15 -11.63 -11.45
N ARG A 180 4.21 -12.85 -10.96
CA ARG A 180 3.19 -13.37 -10.05
C ARG A 180 3.41 -12.82 -8.66
N ILE A 181 2.43 -12.09 -8.15
CA ILE A 181 2.40 -11.54 -6.80
C ILE A 181 1.32 -12.26 -5.99
N VAL A 182 1.69 -12.73 -4.81
CA VAL A 182 0.76 -13.31 -3.83
C VAL A 182 0.50 -12.26 -2.76
N ASN A 183 -0.74 -12.09 -2.34
CA ASN A 183 -1.05 -11.20 -1.22
C ASN A 183 -1.18 -11.97 0.11
N ILE A 184 -1.33 -11.23 1.22
CA ILE A 184 -1.44 -11.80 2.59
C ILE A 184 -2.63 -12.76 2.76
N LEU A 185 -3.63 -12.73 1.87
CA LEU A 185 -4.79 -13.61 1.85
C LEU A 185 -4.62 -14.79 0.86
N ASN A 186 -3.40 -15.05 0.39
CA ASN A 186 -3.06 -16.08 -0.60
C ASN A 186 -3.76 -15.90 -1.97
N MET A 187 -4.25 -14.72 -2.28
CA MET A 187 -4.74 -14.41 -3.62
C MET A 187 -3.53 -14.14 -4.52
N VAL A 188 -3.58 -14.63 -5.75
CA VAL A 188 -2.50 -14.52 -6.73
C VAL A 188 -2.93 -13.61 -7.86
N GLU A 189 -2.05 -12.68 -8.24
CA GLU A 189 -2.27 -11.74 -9.33
C GLU A 189 -1.02 -11.66 -10.22
N ASP A 190 -1.21 -11.68 -11.53
CA ASP A 190 -0.17 -11.41 -12.51
C ASP A 190 -0.03 -9.88 -12.68
N THR A 191 0.97 -9.31 -12.03
CA THR A 191 1.17 -7.86 -11.95
C THR A 191 2.17 -7.39 -13.01
N PRO A 192 1.87 -6.33 -13.79
CA PRO A 192 2.79 -5.78 -14.77
C PRO A 192 4.11 -5.34 -14.14
N THR A 193 5.23 -5.77 -14.73
CA THR A 193 6.58 -5.40 -14.32
C THR A 193 7.31 -4.68 -15.43
N PRO A 194 7.71 -3.41 -15.25
CA PRO A 194 8.43 -2.63 -16.24
C PRO A 194 9.91 -3.00 -16.32
N GLY A 195 10.47 -3.64 -15.28
CA GLY A 195 11.88 -3.95 -15.18
C GLY A 195 12.35 -4.18 -13.77
N ALA A 196 13.67 -4.19 -13.58
CA ALA A 196 14.30 -4.33 -12.29
C ALA A 196 15.33 -3.23 -12.02
N VAL A 197 15.57 -2.99 -10.75
CA VAL A 197 16.59 -2.04 -10.26
C VAL A 197 17.81 -2.81 -9.81
N GLN A 198 18.96 -2.52 -10.41
CA GLN A 198 20.27 -3.07 -10.02
C GLN A 198 21.04 -2.03 -9.22
N PHE A 199 21.60 -2.44 -8.10
CA PHE A 199 22.41 -1.59 -7.21
C PHE A 199 23.52 -2.39 -6.53
N THR A 200 24.47 -1.70 -5.94
CA THR A 200 25.63 -2.32 -5.28
C THR A 200 25.73 -1.85 -3.83
N VAL A 201 25.94 -2.80 -2.92
CA VAL A 201 26.20 -2.53 -1.49
C VAL A 201 27.40 -3.39 -1.09
N GLY A 202 28.42 -2.75 -0.48
CA GLY A 202 29.63 -3.43 -0.05
C GLY A 202 30.35 -4.17 -1.18
N GLY A 203 30.33 -3.64 -2.40
CA GLY A 203 30.95 -4.25 -3.58
C GLY A 203 30.16 -5.42 -4.19
N ARG A 204 29.02 -5.81 -3.61
CA ARG A 204 28.16 -6.88 -4.13
C ARG A 204 26.95 -6.30 -4.86
N ALA A 205 26.64 -6.84 -6.03
CA ALA A 205 25.47 -6.45 -6.81
C ALA A 205 24.20 -7.14 -6.29
N TYR A 206 23.11 -6.37 -6.28
CA TYR A 206 21.75 -6.81 -5.92
C TYR A 206 20.75 -6.32 -6.96
N ARG A 207 19.57 -6.93 -6.95
CA ARG A 207 18.52 -6.66 -7.91
C ARG A 207 17.16 -6.80 -7.25
N LEU A 208 16.24 -5.88 -7.58
CA LEU A 208 14.85 -5.91 -7.15
C LEU A 208 13.95 -5.66 -8.37
N ASP A 209 13.00 -6.54 -8.59
CA ASP A 209 11.95 -6.35 -9.58
C ASP A 209 10.97 -5.27 -9.10
N ALA A 210 10.61 -4.39 -10.01
CA ALA A 210 9.63 -3.35 -9.79
C ALA A 210 8.30 -3.72 -10.45
N VAL A 211 7.20 -3.23 -9.92
CA VAL A 211 5.88 -3.30 -10.54
C VAL A 211 5.32 -1.90 -10.75
N THR A 212 4.32 -1.81 -11.62
CA THR A 212 3.55 -0.57 -11.81
C THR A 212 2.25 -0.63 -11.03
N GLU A 213 1.84 0.49 -10.49
CA GLU A 213 0.54 0.66 -9.86
C GLU A 213 -0.29 1.69 -10.60
N ARG A 214 -1.61 1.55 -10.55
CA ARG A 214 -2.53 2.51 -11.14
C ARG A 214 -2.46 3.86 -10.40
N GLY A 215 -2.47 4.95 -11.14
CA GLY A 215 -2.51 6.31 -10.58
C GLY A 215 -1.16 6.91 -10.21
N THR A 216 -0.06 6.19 -10.43
CA THR A 216 1.31 6.72 -10.25
C THR A 216 2.20 6.33 -11.43
N THR A 217 3.21 7.16 -11.69
CA THR A 217 4.31 6.84 -12.62
C THR A 217 5.50 6.21 -11.91
N ASP A 218 5.54 6.28 -10.58
CA ASP A 218 6.61 5.71 -9.78
C ASP A 218 6.58 4.18 -9.83
N TYR A 219 7.76 3.58 -9.74
CA TYR A 219 7.90 2.13 -9.64
C TYR A 219 7.71 1.70 -8.20
N PHE A 220 6.86 0.70 -8.00
CA PHE A 220 6.61 0.10 -6.70
C PHE A 220 7.48 -1.13 -6.50
N ILE A 221 8.18 -1.19 -5.39
CA ILE A 221 9.07 -2.28 -5.00
C ILE A 221 8.63 -2.84 -3.66
N MET A 222 8.34 -4.13 -3.65
CA MET A 222 8.13 -4.92 -2.44
C MET A 222 9.38 -5.76 -2.21
N PHE A 223 9.98 -5.73 -1.02
CA PHE A 223 11.21 -6.48 -0.74
C PHE A 223 11.23 -7.06 0.67
N LYS A 224 11.97 -8.14 0.82
CA LYS A 224 12.41 -8.70 2.11
C LYS A 224 13.91 -8.56 2.26
N ASP A 225 14.35 -8.47 3.51
CA ASP A 225 15.77 -8.43 3.87
C ASP A 225 15.99 -9.10 5.24
N SER A 226 17.25 -9.24 5.68
CA SER A 226 17.55 -9.94 6.92
C SER A 226 17.13 -9.23 8.21
N THR A 227 16.61 -7.98 8.11
CA THR A 227 16.04 -7.26 9.27
C THR A 227 14.59 -7.62 9.57
N ASN A 228 13.92 -8.34 8.63
CA ASN A 228 12.52 -8.72 8.82
C ASN A 228 12.35 -9.70 9.98
N ALA A 229 11.30 -9.52 10.79
CA ALA A 229 11.00 -10.24 12.02
C ALA A 229 11.92 -9.92 13.22
N ASP A 230 13.05 -9.22 13.02
CA ASP A 230 13.90 -8.72 14.09
C ASP A 230 13.61 -7.26 14.43
N SER A 231 13.91 -6.36 13.51
CA SER A 231 13.77 -4.91 13.68
C SER A 231 12.77 -4.27 12.70
N THR A 232 12.38 -4.97 11.63
CA THR A 232 11.37 -4.50 10.68
C THR A 232 10.21 -5.50 10.52
N TYR A 233 9.14 -5.10 9.84
CA TYR A 233 7.96 -5.94 9.69
C TYR A 233 8.27 -7.26 8.98
N GLY A 234 7.82 -8.38 9.55
CA GLY A 234 8.18 -9.74 9.14
C GLY A 234 7.76 -10.12 7.72
N ALA A 235 6.68 -9.55 7.20
CA ALA A 235 6.23 -9.83 5.84
C ALA A 235 7.00 -9.06 4.75
N GLY A 236 7.90 -8.14 5.12
CA GLY A 236 8.66 -7.30 4.20
C GLY A 236 8.24 -5.84 4.23
N ARG A 237 8.87 -5.03 3.39
CA ARG A 237 8.67 -3.58 3.30
C ARG A 237 8.44 -3.15 1.86
N TYR A 238 7.91 -1.96 1.72
CA TYR A 238 7.60 -1.31 0.46
C TYR A 238 8.48 -0.09 0.21
N LEU A 239 8.68 0.22 -1.05
CA LEU A 239 9.45 1.39 -1.49
C LEU A 239 8.94 1.85 -2.85
N TYR A 240 8.75 3.16 -3.01
CA TYR A 240 8.55 3.78 -4.32
C TYR A 240 9.83 4.44 -4.78
N ILE A 241 10.10 4.33 -6.07
CA ILE A 241 11.19 5.03 -6.73
C ILE A 241 10.68 5.71 -8.00
N SER A 242 11.21 6.89 -8.29
CA SER A 242 10.88 7.60 -9.54
C SER A 242 11.43 6.85 -10.75
N PRO A 243 10.79 6.99 -11.93
CA PRO A 243 11.25 6.38 -13.16
C PRO A 243 12.70 6.72 -13.49
N ALA A 244 13.34 5.83 -14.27
CA ALA A 244 14.71 6.03 -14.71
C ALA A 244 14.84 7.27 -15.62
N ASP A 245 15.98 7.95 -15.52
CA ASP A 245 16.34 8.98 -16.49
C ASP A 245 16.63 8.37 -17.88
N SER A 246 16.86 9.23 -18.89
CA SER A 246 17.15 8.81 -20.26
C SER A 246 18.41 7.95 -20.41
N SER A 247 19.26 7.87 -19.40
CA SER A 247 20.45 7.02 -19.35
C SER A 247 20.24 5.71 -18.59
N GLY A 248 19.02 5.48 -18.07
CA GLY A 248 18.66 4.30 -17.27
C GLY A 248 19.09 4.40 -15.81
N ARG A 249 19.47 5.57 -15.31
CA ARG A 249 19.83 5.77 -13.90
C ARG A 249 18.60 6.03 -13.06
N VAL A 250 18.59 5.46 -11.85
CA VAL A 250 17.58 5.69 -10.82
C VAL A 250 18.25 5.89 -9.46
N ILE A 251 17.54 6.49 -8.54
CA ILE A 251 17.92 6.48 -7.13
C ILE A 251 17.01 5.52 -6.39
N ILE A 252 17.60 4.54 -5.70
CA ILE A 252 16.91 3.73 -4.72
C ILE A 252 17.25 4.22 -3.32
N ASP A 253 16.27 4.77 -2.60
CA ASP A 253 16.46 5.38 -1.29
C ASP A 253 15.74 4.56 -0.21
N PHE A 254 16.46 3.62 0.39
CA PHE A 254 15.91 2.76 1.43
C PHE A 254 15.53 3.51 2.72
N ASN A 255 15.98 4.77 2.92
CA ASN A 255 15.48 5.60 4.02
C ASN A 255 13.99 5.91 3.90
N ARG A 256 13.41 5.69 2.71
CA ARG A 256 11.97 5.80 2.42
C ARG A 256 11.27 4.45 2.35
N SER A 257 11.90 3.36 2.78
CA SER A 257 11.21 2.08 2.89
C SER A 257 10.25 2.06 4.09
N TYR A 258 9.09 1.45 3.90
CA TYR A 258 8.00 1.54 4.87
C TYR A 258 7.22 0.23 5.01
N ASN A 259 6.53 0.08 6.13
CA ASN A 259 5.70 -1.07 6.42
C ASN A 259 4.44 -1.10 5.53
N PRO A 260 4.03 -2.27 5.02
CA PRO A 260 2.75 -2.41 4.36
C PRO A 260 1.58 -2.14 5.33
N PRO A 261 0.38 -1.84 4.80
CA PRO A 261 -0.82 -1.64 5.62
C PRO A 261 -1.11 -2.76 6.62
N CYS A 262 -0.80 -4.01 6.27
CA CYS A 262 -1.03 -5.17 7.14
C CYS A 262 -0.12 -5.22 8.39
N ALA A 263 0.84 -4.31 8.50
CA ALA A 263 1.56 -4.07 9.77
C ALA A 263 0.70 -3.34 10.82
N PHE A 264 -0.38 -2.68 10.41
CA PHE A 264 -1.23 -1.83 11.25
C PHE A 264 -2.65 -2.37 11.42
N THR A 265 -3.07 -3.31 10.58
CA THR A 265 -4.43 -3.85 10.55
C THR A 265 -4.49 -5.21 9.88
N THR A 266 -5.39 -6.07 10.35
CA THR A 266 -5.69 -7.38 9.72
C THR A 266 -6.67 -7.26 8.54
N PHE A 267 -7.21 -6.07 8.27
CA PHE A 267 -8.20 -5.84 7.22
C PHE A 267 -7.59 -5.34 5.90
N ALA A 268 -6.28 -5.51 5.73
CA ALA A 268 -5.59 -5.16 4.50
C ALA A 268 -5.34 -6.39 3.61
N THR A 269 -5.20 -6.14 2.30
CA THR A 269 -4.94 -7.15 1.27
C THR A 269 -3.55 -6.98 0.66
N CYS A 270 -2.53 -6.82 1.51
CA CYS A 270 -1.19 -6.42 1.11
C CYS A 270 -0.53 -7.43 0.18
N PRO A 271 0.02 -7.02 -0.97
CA PRO A 271 0.90 -7.88 -1.76
C PRO A 271 2.18 -8.22 -0.99
N LEU A 272 2.69 -9.41 -1.20
CA LEU A 272 3.92 -9.88 -0.56
C LEU A 272 5.11 -9.75 -1.51
N PRO A 273 6.33 -9.50 -0.99
CA PRO A 273 7.54 -9.51 -1.79
C PRO A 273 7.71 -10.83 -2.54
N PRO A 274 7.89 -10.79 -3.87
CA PRO A 274 8.14 -12.00 -4.62
C PRO A 274 9.53 -12.58 -4.27
N PRO A 275 9.76 -13.88 -4.43
CA PRO A 275 11.00 -14.54 -3.98
C PRO A 275 12.29 -13.89 -4.48
N GLN A 276 12.31 -13.37 -5.71
CA GLN A 276 13.47 -12.68 -6.29
C GLN A 276 13.77 -11.32 -5.65
N ASN A 277 12.83 -10.76 -4.89
CA ASN A 277 13.01 -9.53 -4.13
C ASN A 277 13.42 -9.80 -2.65
N HIS A 278 13.90 -10.97 -2.35
CA HIS A 278 14.49 -11.29 -1.04
C HIS A 278 15.99 -10.99 -1.05
N LEU A 279 16.38 -9.94 -0.34
CA LEU A 279 17.77 -9.50 -0.26
C LEU A 279 18.51 -10.27 0.86
N PRO A 280 19.62 -10.93 0.57
CA PRO A 280 20.45 -11.60 1.58
C PRO A 280 21.40 -10.59 2.28
N LEU A 281 20.85 -9.45 2.71
CA LEU A 281 21.55 -8.41 3.50
C LEU A 281 20.54 -7.72 4.42
N GLY A 282 21.03 -7.01 5.43
CA GLY A 282 20.19 -6.24 6.35
C GLY A 282 20.13 -4.78 5.92
N VAL A 283 18.97 -4.32 5.47
CA VAL A 283 18.72 -2.93 5.11
C VAL A 283 18.30 -2.14 6.35
N ARG A 284 19.27 -1.59 7.08
CA ARG A 284 19.04 -0.82 8.32
C ARG A 284 18.70 0.64 8.02
N ALA A 285 17.62 0.86 7.25
CA ALA A 285 17.09 2.17 6.87
C ALA A 285 15.57 2.10 6.73
N GLY A 286 14.88 3.24 6.79
CA GLY A 286 13.43 3.35 6.67
C GLY A 286 12.67 3.00 7.96
N GLU A 287 11.40 2.59 7.84
CA GLU A 287 10.54 2.27 8.99
C GLU A 287 10.98 1.02 9.72
N LEU A 288 10.96 1.09 11.05
CA LEU A 288 11.01 -0.05 11.96
C LEU A 288 9.66 -0.77 12.00
N GLY A 289 9.65 -2.03 12.45
CA GLY A 289 8.42 -2.77 12.66
C GLY A 289 7.49 -2.04 13.63
N TYR A 290 6.21 -1.90 13.23
CA TYR A 290 5.21 -1.36 14.13
C TYR A 290 4.91 -2.38 15.23
N ARG A 291 4.89 -1.91 16.47
CA ARG A 291 4.50 -2.70 17.64
C ARG A 291 3.34 -2.00 18.32
N GLU A 292 2.23 -2.67 18.38
CA GLU A 292 1.06 -2.15 19.08
C GLU A 292 1.39 -2.07 20.59
N PRO A 293 1.10 -0.93 21.26
CA PRO A 293 1.34 -0.81 22.70
C PRO A 293 0.55 -1.87 23.46
N GLY A 294 1.26 -2.68 24.27
CA GLY A 294 0.64 -3.68 25.15
C GLY A 294 0.51 -5.11 24.60
N LEU A 295 0.90 -5.37 23.34
CA LEU A 295 1.02 -6.74 22.85
C LEU A 295 2.48 -7.25 23.00
N PRO A 296 2.70 -8.43 23.62
CA PRO A 296 4.03 -9.04 23.62
C PRO A 296 4.39 -9.41 22.19
N GLY A 297 5.53 -8.91 21.73
CA GLY A 297 6.17 -9.10 20.43
C GLY A 297 5.40 -9.97 19.44
N GLY A 298 4.61 -9.33 18.58
CA GLY A 298 4.16 -9.98 17.36
C GLY A 298 5.36 -10.40 16.51
N PRO A 299 5.23 -11.44 15.64
CA PRO A 299 6.32 -12.06 14.93
C PRO A 299 7.14 -11.10 14.09
#